data_110f27d6e64c46418ac23b33d3270084
#
_entry.id   110f27d6e64c46418ac23b33d3270084
#
_cell.length_a   1.000
_cell.length_b   1.000
_cell.length_c   1.000
_cell.angle_alpha   90.00
_cell.angle_beta   90.00
_cell.angle_gamma   90.00
#
_symmetry.space_group_name_H-M   'P 1'
#
loop_
_entity.id
_entity.type
_entity.pdbx_description
1 polymer ?
#
loop_
_entity_poly.entity_id
_entity_poly.type
_entity_poly.pdbx_seq_one_letter_code
_entity_poly.pdbx_strand_id
1 'polypeptide(L)'
;MLNVREPILHPVEIIALRPTQITVGMREVNEKRKRWRKNPDSKKSELLGRHMIPVIFGPKDRYYVIDHHHLARALHDEGEKLVLVTVVKDLRSLDKDAFWTVLDHHSWVYPYDEEGLRRDYKAIPKTVADLKDDPFRSLAGELRRAGGFAKDTTPFSEFLWADFLRRRIKRSSVEKDMTAALKQALILAKSLDANYLPGWCGPVLEG
;
A
#
# COMPACT_ATOMS: atom_id res chain seq x y z
N MET A 1 16.11 30.06 20.17
CA MET A 1 15.65 30.00 18.79
C MET A 1 15.49 28.52 18.42
N LEU A 2 14.24 28.05 18.27
CA LEU A 2 13.97 26.71 17.80
C LEU A 2 14.32 26.67 16.30
N ASN A 3 15.38 25.95 15.93
CA ASN A 3 15.68 25.65 14.53
C ASN A 3 14.55 24.71 14.02
N VAL A 4 13.51 25.30 13.46
CA VAL A 4 12.55 24.56 12.65
C VAL A 4 13.33 24.09 11.42
N ARG A 5 13.79 22.84 11.43
CA ARG A 5 14.34 22.22 10.22
C ARG A 5 13.17 21.98 9.29
N GLU A 6 13.06 22.82 8.27
CA GLU A 6 12.15 22.54 7.18
C GLU A 6 12.48 21.16 6.60
N PRO A 7 11.48 20.31 6.34
CA PRO A 7 11.74 19.02 5.72
C PRO A 7 12.40 19.28 4.36
N ILE A 8 13.61 18.77 4.16
CA ILE A 8 14.30 18.88 2.89
C ILE A 8 13.52 18.04 1.89
N LEU A 9 12.83 18.71 0.96
CA LEU A 9 12.11 18.06 -0.11
C LEU A 9 13.13 17.49 -1.12
N HIS A 10 13.13 16.18 -1.26
CA HIS A 10 13.97 15.51 -2.26
C HIS A 10 13.12 15.08 -3.45
N PRO A 11 13.21 15.76 -4.61
CA PRO A 11 12.65 15.24 -5.83
C PRO A 11 13.45 14.00 -6.28
N VAL A 12 12.76 12.91 -6.52
CA VAL A 12 13.36 11.64 -6.95
C VAL A 12 12.67 11.17 -8.22
N GLU A 13 13.43 10.63 -9.16
CA GLU A 13 12.84 9.97 -10.32
C GLU A 13 12.01 8.77 -9.88
N ILE A 14 10.75 8.70 -10.34
CA ILE A 14 9.82 7.66 -9.93
C ILE A 14 10.32 6.25 -10.30
N ILE A 15 11.08 6.13 -11.39
CA ILE A 15 11.71 4.88 -11.82
C ILE A 15 12.84 4.40 -10.91
N ALA A 16 13.41 5.29 -10.10
CA ALA A 16 14.44 4.97 -9.11
C ALA A 16 13.85 4.42 -7.81
N LEU A 17 12.54 4.56 -7.59
CA LEU A 17 11.87 4.04 -6.40
C LEU A 17 11.82 2.52 -6.41
N ARG A 18 12.20 1.92 -5.29
CA ARG A 18 12.16 0.48 -5.02
C ARG A 18 10.98 0.17 -4.12
N PRO A 19 10.02 -0.66 -4.52
CA PRO A 19 8.97 -1.09 -3.61
C PRO A 19 9.53 -1.99 -2.51
N THR A 20 8.79 -2.08 -1.38
CA THR A 20 9.04 -3.04 -0.30
C THR A 20 7.91 -4.04 -0.17
N GLN A 21 7.02 -4.10 -1.15
CA GLN A 21 5.97 -5.09 -1.26
C GLN A 21 5.90 -5.63 -2.70
N ILE A 22 5.28 -6.81 -2.87
CA ILE A 22 5.14 -7.46 -4.18
C ILE A 22 3.88 -6.98 -4.88
N THR A 23 2.81 -6.74 -4.12
CA THR A 23 1.47 -6.51 -4.66
C THR A 23 0.89 -5.17 -4.25
N VAL A 24 -0.07 -4.70 -5.03
CA VAL A 24 -0.98 -3.58 -4.74
C VAL A 24 -2.40 -3.94 -5.17
N GLY A 25 -3.40 -3.25 -4.67
CA GLY A 25 -4.75 -3.31 -5.22
C GLY A 25 -4.84 -2.39 -6.46
N MET A 26 -4.84 -2.95 -7.66
CA MET A 26 -4.85 -2.15 -8.90
C MET A 26 -6.12 -1.31 -9.07
N ARG A 27 -7.23 -1.71 -8.43
CA ARG A 27 -8.43 -0.88 -8.40
C ARG A 27 -8.18 0.45 -7.68
N GLU A 28 -7.49 0.43 -6.54
CA GLU A 28 -7.10 1.66 -5.83
C GLU A 28 -6.10 2.50 -6.63
N VAL A 29 -5.14 1.85 -7.31
CA VAL A 29 -4.22 2.51 -8.24
C VAL A 29 -5.01 3.25 -9.33
N ASN A 30 -5.96 2.57 -9.97
CA ASN A 30 -6.78 3.16 -11.03
C ASN A 30 -7.66 4.32 -10.54
N GLU A 31 -8.16 4.27 -9.30
CA GLU A 31 -8.89 5.40 -8.70
C GLU A 31 -7.98 6.61 -8.46
N LYS A 32 -6.75 6.38 -7.96
CA LYS A 32 -5.75 7.44 -7.81
C LYS A 32 -5.38 8.06 -9.15
N ARG A 33 -5.21 7.24 -10.20
CA ARG A 33 -4.98 7.72 -11.58
C ARG A 33 -6.13 8.59 -12.09
N LYS A 34 -7.38 8.16 -11.90
CA LYS A 34 -8.56 8.97 -12.30
C LYS A 34 -8.61 10.31 -11.55
N ARG A 35 -8.29 10.32 -10.26
CA ARG A 35 -8.21 11.57 -9.47
C ARG A 35 -7.08 12.46 -9.96
N TRP A 36 -5.90 11.88 -10.26
CA TRP A 36 -4.75 12.61 -10.79
C TRP A 36 -5.10 13.34 -12.10
N ARG A 37 -5.70 12.64 -13.05
CA ARG A 37 -6.13 13.23 -14.35
C ARG A 37 -7.15 14.36 -14.22
N LYS A 38 -8.00 14.31 -13.20
CA LYS A 38 -9.02 15.35 -12.96
C LYS A 38 -8.45 16.63 -12.34
N ASN A 39 -7.25 16.59 -11.77
CA ASN A 39 -6.65 17.76 -11.19
C ASN A 39 -5.93 18.59 -12.27
N PRO A 40 -6.16 19.93 -12.31
CA PRO A 40 -5.39 20.81 -13.16
C PRO A 40 -3.92 20.82 -12.72
N ASP A 41 -3.00 21.13 -13.64
CA ASP A 41 -1.56 21.04 -13.38
C ASP A 41 -1.10 21.90 -12.20
N SER A 42 -1.73 23.04 -11.97
CA SER A 42 -1.47 23.89 -10.79
C SER A 42 -1.74 23.19 -9.45
N LYS A 43 -2.69 22.26 -9.41
CA LYS A 43 -3.02 21.48 -8.21
C LYS A 43 -2.19 20.19 -8.09
N LYS A 44 -1.60 19.72 -9.18
CA LYS A 44 -0.75 18.51 -9.15
C LYS A 44 0.50 18.73 -8.31
N SER A 45 1.17 19.87 -8.43
CA SER A 45 2.32 20.21 -7.62
C SER A 45 1.98 20.30 -6.13
N GLU A 46 0.84 20.88 -5.79
CA GLU A 46 0.34 20.91 -4.41
C GLU A 46 0.03 19.51 -3.88
N LEU A 47 -0.58 18.66 -4.72
CA LEU A 47 -0.90 17.28 -4.36
C LEU A 47 0.38 16.46 -4.09
N LEU A 48 1.42 16.62 -4.90
CA LEU A 48 2.72 15.97 -4.69
C LEU A 48 3.36 16.45 -3.37
N GLY A 49 3.28 17.74 -3.06
CA GLY A 49 3.79 18.28 -1.81
C GLY A 49 3.04 17.77 -0.56
N ARG A 50 1.72 17.58 -0.66
CA ARG A 50 0.90 17.05 0.44
C ARG A 50 1.02 15.52 0.62
N HIS A 51 1.42 14.80 -0.40
CA HIS A 51 1.50 13.34 -0.42
C HIS A 51 2.90 12.84 -0.76
N MET A 52 3.89 13.34 -0.02
CA MET A 52 5.25 12.83 -0.12
C MET A 52 5.29 11.32 0.13
N ILE A 53 6.09 10.63 -0.66
CA ILE A 53 6.25 9.18 -0.54
C ILE A 53 7.30 8.89 0.54
N PRO A 54 6.94 8.22 1.66
CA PRO A 54 7.90 7.87 2.68
C PRO A 54 8.81 6.75 2.20
N VAL A 55 10.11 6.97 2.37
CA VAL A 55 11.14 6.02 1.91
C VAL A 55 12.21 5.79 2.97
N ILE A 56 12.84 4.62 2.88
CA ILE A 56 14.13 4.34 3.52
C ILE A 56 15.22 4.55 2.49
N PHE A 57 16.25 5.31 2.85
CA PHE A 57 17.44 5.44 2.04
C PHE A 57 18.35 4.25 2.35
N GLY A 58 18.43 3.30 1.44
CA GLY A 58 19.04 2.00 1.66
C GLY A 58 20.31 1.75 0.85
N PRO A 59 20.86 0.54 0.91
CA PRO A 59 22.10 0.18 0.25
C PRO A 59 22.15 0.55 -1.23
N LYS A 60 23.32 0.93 -1.72
CA LYS A 60 23.57 1.39 -3.09
C LYS A 60 22.81 2.66 -3.43
N ASP A 61 22.63 3.55 -2.45
CA ASP A 61 21.96 4.85 -2.59
C ASP A 61 20.55 4.75 -3.21
N ARG A 62 19.77 3.73 -2.79
CA ARG A 62 18.43 3.48 -3.32
C ARG A 62 17.35 3.92 -2.35
N TYR A 63 16.24 4.43 -2.90
CA TYR A 63 15.06 4.84 -2.16
C TYR A 63 14.04 3.70 -2.14
N TYR A 64 13.80 3.13 -0.94
CA TYR A 64 12.85 2.03 -0.73
C TYR A 64 11.54 2.59 -0.16
N VAL A 65 10.48 2.48 -0.94
CA VAL A 65 9.12 2.94 -0.58
C VAL A 65 8.58 2.06 0.54
N ILE A 66 8.18 2.65 1.66
CA ILE A 66 7.62 1.90 2.80
C ILE A 66 6.12 2.13 2.99
N ASP A 67 5.56 3.16 2.35
CA ASP A 67 4.13 3.42 2.27
C ASP A 67 3.82 4.16 0.95
N HIS A 68 2.54 4.36 0.64
CA HIS A 68 2.08 5.02 -0.60
C HIS A 68 2.41 4.27 -1.91
N HIS A 69 2.62 2.95 -1.89
CA HIS A 69 2.89 2.14 -3.09
C HIS A 69 1.81 2.31 -4.17
N HIS A 70 0.53 2.39 -3.78
CA HIS A 70 -0.56 2.64 -4.74
C HIS A 70 -0.44 4.00 -5.41
N LEU A 71 0.02 5.03 -4.67
CA LEU A 71 0.25 6.36 -5.24
C LEU A 71 1.47 6.36 -6.16
N ALA A 72 2.58 5.76 -5.72
CA ALA A 72 3.78 5.64 -6.54
C ALA A 72 3.49 4.93 -7.86
N ARG A 73 2.74 3.80 -7.82
CA ARG A 73 2.32 3.10 -9.02
C ARG A 73 1.40 3.94 -9.90
N ALA A 74 0.43 4.63 -9.31
CA ALA A 74 -0.49 5.48 -10.08
C ALA A 74 0.22 6.63 -10.80
N LEU A 75 1.14 7.31 -10.13
CA LEU A 75 1.93 8.41 -10.71
C LEU A 75 2.85 7.90 -11.83
N HIS A 76 3.49 6.73 -11.62
CA HIS A 76 4.27 6.09 -12.67
C HIS A 76 3.43 5.81 -13.93
N ASP A 77 2.24 5.21 -13.76
CA ASP A 77 1.35 4.86 -14.87
C ASP A 77 0.73 6.09 -15.57
N GLU A 78 0.76 7.26 -14.92
CA GLU A 78 0.37 8.56 -15.50
C GLU A 78 1.55 9.30 -16.16
N GLY A 79 2.74 8.70 -16.17
CA GLY A 79 3.92 9.25 -16.85
C GLY A 79 4.63 10.35 -16.07
N GLU A 80 4.36 10.48 -14.76
CA GLU A 80 5.09 11.41 -13.91
C GLU A 80 6.56 10.98 -13.81
N LYS A 81 7.47 11.94 -13.94
CA LYS A 81 8.91 11.67 -13.91
C LYS A 81 9.48 11.82 -12.52
N LEU A 82 9.01 12.81 -11.79
CA LEU A 82 9.52 13.17 -10.48
C LEU A 82 8.43 13.09 -9.41
N VAL A 83 8.79 12.63 -8.23
CA VAL A 83 7.95 12.65 -7.04
C VAL A 83 8.73 13.20 -5.86
N LEU A 84 8.02 13.74 -4.87
CA LEU A 84 8.64 14.16 -3.63
C LEU A 84 8.66 13.00 -2.64
N VAL A 85 9.82 12.80 -2.00
CA VAL A 85 9.99 11.76 -1.00
C VAL A 85 10.36 12.36 0.35
N THR A 86 9.97 11.67 1.42
CA THR A 86 10.47 11.92 2.77
C THR A 86 11.33 10.75 3.21
N VAL A 87 12.60 11.00 3.52
CA VAL A 87 13.51 9.97 4.03
C VAL A 87 13.20 9.77 5.52
N VAL A 88 12.61 8.63 5.85
CA VAL A 88 12.27 8.25 7.23
C VAL A 88 13.51 7.79 8.00
N LYS A 89 14.39 7.05 7.34
CA LYS A 89 15.64 6.56 7.92
C LYS A 89 16.69 6.35 6.84
N ASP A 90 17.96 6.61 7.20
CA ASP A 90 19.13 6.30 6.39
C ASP A 90 19.76 4.99 6.88
N LEU A 91 19.72 3.98 6.03
CA LEU A 91 20.26 2.63 6.27
C LEU A 91 21.27 2.22 5.19
N ARG A 92 21.90 3.18 4.50
CA ARG A 92 22.84 2.91 3.40
C ARG A 92 24.07 2.12 3.82
N SER A 93 24.48 2.26 5.09
CA SER A 93 25.65 1.56 5.63
C SER A 93 25.43 0.08 5.88
N LEU A 94 24.18 -0.40 5.82
CA LEU A 94 23.89 -1.81 6.04
C LEU A 94 24.20 -2.64 4.80
N ASP A 95 24.66 -3.87 5.01
CA ASP A 95 24.63 -4.88 3.97
C ASP A 95 23.18 -5.27 3.61
N LYS A 96 23.02 -6.02 2.53
CA LYS A 96 21.69 -6.35 2.01
C LYS A 96 20.85 -7.17 2.99
N ASP A 97 21.43 -8.11 3.69
CA ASP A 97 20.69 -9.04 4.53
C ASP A 97 20.27 -8.34 5.84
N ALA A 98 21.18 -7.59 6.46
CA ALA A 98 20.86 -6.72 7.59
C ALA A 98 19.80 -5.69 7.24
N PHE A 99 19.86 -5.08 6.05
CA PHE A 99 18.86 -4.13 5.58
C PHE A 99 17.46 -4.74 5.56
N TRP A 100 17.26 -5.88 4.90
CA TRP A 100 15.95 -6.52 4.84
C TRP A 100 15.46 -6.99 6.20
N THR A 101 16.35 -7.49 7.05
CA THR A 101 16.04 -7.86 8.44
C THR A 101 15.49 -6.67 9.22
N VAL A 102 16.14 -5.51 9.11
CA VAL A 102 15.68 -4.28 9.78
C VAL A 102 14.31 -3.85 9.25
N LEU A 103 14.07 -3.90 7.93
CA LEU A 103 12.78 -3.55 7.35
C LEU A 103 11.65 -4.48 7.84
N ASP A 104 11.92 -5.78 7.94
CA ASP A 104 10.95 -6.78 8.41
C ASP A 104 10.57 -6.52 9.89
N HIS A 105 11.55 -6.33 10.75
CA HIS A 105 11.33 -6.03 12.17
C HIS A 105 10.58 -4.71 12.41
N HIS A 106 10.71 -3.75 11.49
CA HIS A 106 9.96 -2.48 11.56
C HIS A 106 8.60 -2.53 10.85
N SER A 107 8.20 -3.67 10.29
CA SER A 107 6.99 -3.78 9.46
C SER A 107 7.00 -2.80 8.27
N TRP A 108 8.18 -2.59 7.66
CA TRP A 108 8.36 -1.74 6.47
C TRP A 108 8.45 -2.54 5.17
N VAL A 109 8.36 -3.86 5.25
CA VAL A 109 8.37 -4.76 4.10
C VAL A 109 7.21 -5.76 4.18
N TYR A 110 6.58 -6.03 3.04
CA TYR A 110 5.49 -7.01 2.93
C TYR A 110 5.76 -7.93 1.72
N PRO A 111 6.56 -9.00 1.90
CA PRO A 111 7.00 -9.88 0.81
C PRO A 111 5.99 -11.00 0.52
N TYR A 112 4.71 -10.66 0.35
CA TYR A 112 3.66 -11.61 0.03
C TYR A 112 3.17 -11.40 -1.40
N ASP A 113 2.94 -12.50 -2.10
CA ASP A 113 2.44 -12.49 -3.47
C ASP A 113 0.90 -12.34 -3.55
N GLU A 114 0.39 -12.40 -4.77
CA GLU A 114 -1.04 -12.29 -5.08
C GLU A 114 -1.90 -13.44 -4.54
N GLU A 115 -1.28 -14.55 -4.14
CA GLU A 115 -1.92 -15.68 -3.45
C GLU A 115 -1.85 -15.56 -1.92
N GLY A 116 -1.20 -14.51 -1.39
CA GLY A 116 -0.98 -14.31 0.04
C GLY A 116 0.11 -15.20 0.61
N LEU A 117 1.00 -15.72 -0.23
CA LEU A 117 2.11 -16.57 0.19
C LEU A 117 3.37 -15.72 0.39
N ARG A 118 4.04 -15.90 1.54
CA ARG A 118 5.31 -15.23 1.82
C ARG A 118 6.40 -15.75 0.87
N ARG A 119 7.10 -14.80 0.25
CA ARG A 119 8.21 -15.06 -0.68
C ARG A 119 9.54 -14.54 -0.12
N ASP A 120 10.63 -14.97 -0.73
CA ASP A 120 11.95 -14.38 -0.47
C ASP A 120 11.96 -12.90 -0.89
N TYR A 121 12.74 -12.06 -0.21
CA TYR A 121 12.88 -10.63 -0.56
C TYR A 121 13.36 -10.39 -2.00
N LYS A 122 13.98 -11.40 -2.65
CA LYS A 122 14.35 -11.32 -4.06
C LYS A 122 13.13 -11.28 -5.00
N ALA A 123 11.96 -11.74 -4.54
CA ALA A 123 10.72 -11.69 -5.30
C ALA A 123 10.09 -10.28 -5.31
N ILE A 124 10.51 -9.39 -4.41
CA ILE A 124 10.06 -8.00 -4.42
C ILE A 124 10.56 -7.34 -5.72
N PRO A 125 9.66 -6.70 -6.49
CA PRO A 125 10.03 -6.10 -7.76
C PRO A 125 11.04 -4.97 -7.60
N LYS A 126 11.79 -4.71 -8.67
CA LYS A 126 12.82 -3.68 -8.66
C LYS A 126 12.30 -2.29 -9.02
N THR A 127 11.10 -2.17 -9.52
CA THR A 127 10.45 -0.91 -9.85
C THR A 127 8.99 -0.93 -9.41
N VAL A 128 8.42 0.24 -9.19
CA VAL A 128 6.99 0.35 -8.87
C VAL A 128 6.10 -0.08 -10.04
N ALA A 129 6.64 -0.07 -11.27
CA ALA A 129 5.95 -0.55 -12.46
C ALA A 129 5.65 -2.05 -12.45
N ASP A 130 6.49 -2.83 -11.76
CA ASP A 130 6.39 -4.28 -11.71
C ASP A 130 5.56 -4.80 -10.53
N LEU A 131 4.94 -3.90 -9.75
CA LEU A 131 4.00 -4.27 -8.69
C LEU A 131 2.82 -5.03 -9.29
N LYS A 132 2.52 -6.21 -8.73
CA LYS A 132 1.45 -7.08 -9.19
C LYS A 132 0.10 -6.69 -8.59
N ASP A 133 -0.99 -7.08 -9.26
CA ASP A 133 -2.34 -6.90 -8.73
C ASP A 133 -2.70 -7.99 -7.72
N ASP A 134 -3.24 -7.56 -6.59
CA ASP A 134 -3.96 -8.43 -5.65
C ASP A 134 -5.43 -7.97 -5.59
N PRO A 135 -6.37 -8.72 -6.21
CA PRO A 135 -7.78 -8.39 -6.18
C PRO A 135 -8.37 -8.35 -4.76
N PHE A 136 -7.84 -9.16 -3.84
CA PHE A 136 -8.30 -9.16 -2.45
C PHE A 136 -7.80 -7.94 -1.69
N ARG A 137 -6.60 -7.42 -2.02
CA ARG A 137 -6.14 -6.12 -1.49
C ARG A 137 -7.06 -4.99 -1.97
N SER A 138 -7.53 -5.06 -3.22
CA SER A 138 -8.54 -4.13 -3.73
C SER A 138 -9.86 -4.28 -2.98
N LEU A 139 -10.34 -5.51 -2.76
CA LEU A 139 -11.58 -5.79 -2.05
C LEU A 139 -11.51 -5.32 -0.58
N ALA A 140 -10.39 -5.52 0.11
CA ALA A 140 -10.20 -5.03 1.47
C ALA A 140 -10.24 -3.50 1.55
N GLY A 141 -9.66 -2.81 0.57
CA GLY A 141 -9.75 -1.35 0.46
C GLY A 141 -11.19 -0.86 0.25
N GLU A 142 -11.96 -1.53 -0.63
CA GLU A 142 -13.39 -1.24 -0.82
C GLU A 142 -14.21 -1.52 0.44
N LEU A 143 -13.94 -2.67 1.09
CA LEU A 143 -14.60 -3.06 2.33
C LEU A 143 -14.42 -2.01 3.43
N ARG A 144 -13.20 -1.49 3.60
CA ARG A 144 -12.93 -0.41 4.56
C ARG A 144 -13.72 0.87 4.22
N ARG A 145 -13.72 1.27 2.94
CA ARG A 145 -14.50 2.45 2.49
C ARG A 145 -16.00 2.30 2.68
N ALA A 146 -16.49 1.08 2.56
CA ALA A 146 -17.91 0.75 2.80
C ALA A 146 -18.27 0.57 4.29
N GLY A 147 -17.33 0.83 5.23
CA GLY A 147 -17.58 0.71 6.66
C GLY A 147 -17.55 -0.72 7.20
N GLY A 148 -16.93 -1.66 6.48
CA GLY A 148 -16.80 -3.04 6.93
C GLY A 148 -15.90 -3.18 8.15
N PHE A 149 -14.86 -2.35 8.25
CA PHE A 149 -13.98 -2.24 9.41
C PHE A 149 -13.43 -0.82 9.55
N ALA A 150 -13.03 -0.44 10.75
CA ALA A 150 -12.45 0.86 11.03
C ALA A 150 -10.98 0.94 10.58
N LYS A 151 -10.51 2.16 10.29
CA LYS A 151 -9.09 2.38 10.07
C LYS A 151 -8.34 2.09 11.37
N ASP A 152 -7.27 1.32 11.26
CA ASP A 152 -6.43 0.92 12.37
C ASP A 152 -4.96 1.25 12.07
N THR A 153 -4.13 1.41 13.11
CA THR A 153 -2.70 1.71 13.01
C THR A 153 -1.83 0.48 12.89
N THR A 154 -2.42 -0.71 12.99
CA THR A 154 -1.70 -1.98 12.80
C THR A 154 -1.08 -2.01 11.40
N PRO A 155 0.23 -2.22 11.29
CA PRO A 155 0.89 -2.35 10.00
C PRO A 155 0.21 -3.43 9.16
N PHE A 156 0.06 -3.15 7.86
CA PHE A 156 -0.53 -4.09 6.91
C PHE A 156 -1.96 -4.56 7.23
N SER A 157 -2.73 -3.80 8.03
CA SER A 157 -4.10 -4.15 8.41
C SER A 157 -4.98 -4.54 7.22
N GLU A 158 -4.90 -3.81 6.11
CA GLU A 158 -5.69 -4.12 4.91
C GLU A 158 -5.23 -5.42 4.21
N PHE A 159 -3.97 -5.84 4.37
CA PHE A 159 -3.51 -7.13 3.89
C PHE A 159 -4.01 -8.29 4.77
N LEU A 160 -4.10 -8.10 6.10
CA LEU A 160 -4.73 -9.08 6.98
C LEU A 160 -6.20 -9.30 6.61
N TRP A 161 -6.93 -8.23 6.30
CA TRP A 161 -8.30 -8.31 5.78
C TRP A 161 -8.35 -8.98 4.39
N ALA A 162 -7.40 -8.69 3.50
CA ALA A 162 -7.30 -9.35 2.20
C ALA A 162 -7.12 -10.87 2.36
N ASP A 163 -6.26 -11.31 3.30
CA ASP A 163 -6.02 -12.73 3.57
C ASP A 163 -7.23 -13.43 4.20
N PHE A 164 -7.96 -12.75 5.07
CA PHE A 164 -9.22 -13.25 5.62
C PHE A 164 -10.25 -13.49 4.51
N LEU A 165 -10.39 -12.54 3.59
CA LEU A 165 -11.33 -12.62 2.47
C LEU A 165 -10.91 -13.67 1.45
N ARG A 166 -9.61 -13.79 1.14
CA ARG A 166 -9.04 -14.77 0.20
C ARG A 166 -9.36 -16.21 0.59
N ARG A 167 -9.46 -16.50 1.87
CA ARG A 167 -9.82 -17.83 2.39
C ARG A 167 -11.31 -18.12 2.34
N ARG A 168 -12.18 -17.13 2.08
CA ARG A 168 -13.65 -17.24 2.17
C ARG A 168 -14.40 -16.90 0.89
N ILE A 169 -13.77 -16.15 -0.01
CA ILE A 169 -14.34 -15.73 -1.29
C ILE A 169 -13.45 -16.25 -2.41
N LYS A 170 -14.06 -16.84 -3.44
CA LYS A 170 -13.31 -17.31 -4.61
C LYS A 170 -12.72 -16.12 -5.40
N ARG A 171 -11.46 -16.20 -5.80
CA ARG A 171 -10.78 -15.17 -6.60
C ARG A 171 -11.57 -14.82 -7.87
N SER A 172 -12.05 -15.84 -8.59
CA SER A 172 -12.86 -15.63 -9.80
C SER A 172 -14.15 -14.84 -9.56
N SER A 173 -14.73 -14.92 -8.37
CA SER A 173 -15.91 -14.12 -8.01
C SER A 173 -15.54 -12.64 -7.81
N VAL A 174 -14.39 -12.36 -7.17
CA VAL A 174 -13.89 -11.00 -6.97
C VAL A 174 -13.55 -10.34 -8.32
N GLU A 175 -12.88 -11.07 -9.21
CA GLU A 175 -12.48 -10.59 -10.53
C GLU A 175 -13.70 -10.37 -11.44
N LYS A 176 -14.72 -11.22 -11.35
CA LYS A 176 -15.93 -11.15 -12.17
C LYS A 176 -16.86 -10.02 -11.74
N ASP A 177 -17.13 -9.90 -10.44
CA ASP A 177 -18.08 -8.93 -9.88
C ASP A 177 -17.63 -8.44 -8.50
N MET A 178 -16.86 -7.38 -8.50
CA MET A 178 -16.39 -6.73 -7.27
C MET A 178 -17.53 -6.25 -6.37
N THR A 179 -18.67 -5.86 -6.94
CA THR A 179 -19.82 -5.36 -6.17
C THR A 179 -20.49 -6.48 -5.41
N ALA A 180 -20.70 -7.62 -6.04
CA ALA A 180 -21.22 -8.81 -5.36
C ALA A 180 -20.24 -9.34 -4.30
N ALA A 181 -18.93 -9.37 -4.61
CA ALA A 181 -17.89 -9.73 -3.68
C ALA A 181 -17.84 -8.79 -2.45
N LEU A 182 -18.04 -7.49 -2.66
CA LEU A 182 -18.08 -6.50 -1.57
C LEU A 182 -19.30 -6.74 -0.64
N LYS A 183 -20.47 -7.05 -1.18
CA LYS A 183 -21.65 -7.41 -0.37
C LYS A 183 -21.36 -8.62 0.51
N GLN A 184 -20.75 -9.66 -0.06
CA GLN A 184 -20.35 -10.85 0.70
C GLN A 184 -19.28 -10.51 1.75
N ALA A 185 -18.29 -9.69 1.40
CA ALA A 185 -17.24 -9.25 2.31
C ALA A 185 -17.78 -8.44 3.50
N LEU A 186 -18.82 -7.60 3.29
CA LEU A 186 -19.49 -6.86 4.37
C LEU A 186 -20.15 -7.79 5.39
N ILE A 187 -20.81 -8.87 4.94
CA ILE A 187 -21.40 -9.88 5.82
C ILE A 187 -20.30 -10.57 6.63
N LEU A 188 -19.25 -11.03 5.95
CA LEU A 188 -18.11 -11.69 6.59
C LEU A 188 -17.41 -10.80 7.61
N ALA A 189 -17.25 -9.51 7.30
CA ALA A 189 -16.59 -8.56 8.19
C ALA A 189 -17.35 -8.30 9.49
N LYS A 190 -18.67 -8.52 9.52
CA LYS A 190 -19.50 -8.39 10.72
C LYS A 190 -19.62 -9.69 11.51
N SER A 191 -19.12 -10.80 10.99
CA SER A 191 -19.15 -12.08 11.69
C SER A 191 -18.12 -12.15 12.81
N LEU A 192 -18.36 -13.04 13.79
CA LEU A 192 -17.41 -13.33 14.86
C LEU A 192 -16.10 -13.94 14.34
N ASP A 193 -16.11 -14.55 13.16
CA ASP A 193 -14.92 -15.10 12.53
C ASP A 193 -13.85 -14.04 12.21
N ALA A 194 -14.25 -12.76 12.14
CA ALA A 194 -13.36 -11.64 11.85
C ALA A 194 -12.89 -10.91 13.12
N ASN A 195 -13.27 -11.33 14.31
CA ASN A 195 -13.07 -10.60 15.57
C ASN A 195 -11.60 -10.33 15.94
N TYR A 196 -10.68 -11.12 15.41
CA TYR A 196 -9.23 -10.98 15.63
C TYR A 196 -8.57 -9.97 14.67
N LEU A 197 -9.32 -9.44 13.69
CA LEU A 197 -8.76 -8.54 12.70
C LEU A 197 -8.75 -7.09 13.20
N PRO A 198 -7.70 -6.31 12.86
CA PRO A 198 -7.61 -4.93 13.29
C PRO A 198 -8.77 -4.10 12.73
N GLY A 199 -9.32 -3.24 13.57
CA GLY A 199 -10.44 -2.38 13.20
C GLY A 199 -11.79 -3.10 13.07
N TRP A 200 -11.91 -4.34 13.52
CA TRP A 200 -13.20 -5.04 13.55
C TRP A 200 -14.23 -4.27 14.39
N CYS A 201 -15.42 -4.07 13.84
CA CYS A 201 -16.48 -3.24 14.44
C CYS A 201 -17.63 -4.06 15.06
N GLY A 202 -17.45 -5.37 15.21
CA GLY A 202 -18.46 -6.24 15.78
C GLY A 202 -19.62 -6.60 14.82
N PRO A 203 -20.50 -7.53 15.27
CA PRO A 203 -21.74 -7.79 14.59
C PRO A 203 -22.67 -6.59 14.69
N VAL A 204 -23.55 -6.43 13.71
CA VAL A 204 -24.68 -5.51 13.86
C VAL A 204 -25.58 -6.11 14.96
N LEU A 205 -25.67 -5.42 16.07
CA LEU A 205 -26.67 -5.76 17.08
C LEU A 205 -28.02 -5.35 16.50
N GLU A 206 -28.86 -6.34 16.20
CA GLU A 206 -30.26 -6.06 15.90
C GLU A 206 -30.88 -5.47 17.18
N GLY A 207 -31.22 -4.16 17.09
CA GLY A 207 -31.92 -3.43 18.15
C GLY A 207 -33.40 -3.76 18.18
#